data_c9cdfead2bf7e1d4085db79b11e98f46
#
_entry.id   c9cdfead2bf7e1d4085db79b11e98f46
#
_cell.length_a   1.000
_cell.length_b   1.000
_cell.length_c   1.000
_cell.angle_alpha   90.00
_cell.angle_beta   90.00
_cell.angle_gamma   90.00
#
_symmetry.space_group_name_H-M   'P 1'
#
loop_
_entity.id
_entity.type
_entity.pdbx_description
1 polymer ?
#
loop_
_entity_poly.entity_id
_entity_poly.type
_entity_poly.pdbx_seq_one_letter_code
_entity_poly.pdbx_strand_id
1 'polypeptide(L)'
;MSISVSESPLHSCHQSLGARMIPFAGWNLPVEYSGLLAEHKATRQAAGLFDISHMGQIRATGPGALAALEVLLANDPAKLKDGEGHYTFLLNDQGGVIDDLFLYRLGPNDFLLVVNASRHVEDLALLSKQKSNVSFVGSPGSTAGMALQGPRAPAILSKLIQGDLSNPSLPARNHIRQYTIAGQLVLVGATGYTGEEGYEFFMERKAGPKIWDHILATGKSEGLLPCGLGARDSLRLEAGFPLNGQDLSPEITPVEAGLAFFVDVTRPRPFLGRTAVETQKKSGAPRVCIGIKGVTGQPPPRHDYPVFRGDQRIGVITSGVPSPTLGHGIALALITAPAPPCGQDLEFEVRGRRVPAKVCHRKFLGKR
;
A
#
# COMPACT_ATOMS: atom_id res chain seq x y z
N MET A 1 -9.02 21.60 -20.58
CA MET A 1 -9.36 20.21 -20.97
C MET A 1 -9.78 19.49 -19.69
N SER A 2 -11.01 18.99 -19.59
CA SER A 2 -11.42 18.17 -18.45
C SER A 2 -10.62 16.88 -18.50
N ILE A 3 -9.82 16.60 -17.48
CA ILE A 3 -9.13 15.32 -17.33
C ILE A 3 -10.27 14.29 -17.13
N SER A 4 -10.49 13.40 -18.09
CA SER A 4 -11.44 12.31 -17.90
C SER A 4 -10.88 11.37 -16.84
N VAL A 5 -11.54 11.28 -15.70
CA VAL A 5 -11.21 10.31 -14.65
C VAL A 5 -11.93 8.99 -14.93
N SER A 6 -11.23 7.88 -14.72
CA SER A 6 -11.79 6.54 -14.87
C SER A 6 -12.76 6.22 -13.71
N GLU A 7 -13.83 5.50 -14.01
CA GLU A 7 -14.75 5.00 -12.99
C GLU A 7 -14.32 3.61 -12.51
N SER A 8 -14.35 3.43 -11.19
CA SER A 8 -14.17 2.12 -10.58
C SER A 8 -15.24 1.13 -11.04
N PRO A 9 -14.94 -0.17 -11.13
CA PRO A 9 -15.97 -1.21 -11.28
C PRO A 9 -17.10 -1.12 -10.25
N LEU A 10 -16.85 -0.51 -9.10
CA LEU A 10 -17.77 -0.36 -7.97
C LEU A 10 -18.45 1.01 -7.93
N HIS A 11 -18.29 1.84 -8.96
CA HIS A 11 -18.79 3.22 -8.96
C HIS A 11 -20.28 3.32 -8.58
N SER A 12 -21.13 2.50 -9.19
CA SER A 12 -22.58 2.46 -8.87
C SER A 12 -22.85 2.02 -7.43
N CYS A 13 -22.07 1.09 -6.89
CA CYS A 13 -22.18 0.68 -5.48
C CYS A 13 -21.86 1.84 -4.54
N HIS A 14 -20.81 2.62 -4.85
CA HIS A 14 -20.44 3.80 -4.06
C HIS A 14 -21.54 4.86 -4.09
N GLN A 15 -22.10 5.14 -5.26
CA GLN A 15 -23.19 6.10 -5.40
C GLN A 15 -24.43 5.67 -4.60
N SER A 16 -24.81 4.38 -4.67
CA SER A 16 -25.98 3.85 -3.94
C SER A 16 -25.80 3.91 -2.42
N LEU A 17 -24.57 3.89 -1.94
CA LEU A 17 -24.21 4.05 -0.53
C LEU A 17 -24.01 5.51 -0.09
N GLY A 18 -24.22 6.48 -1.00
CA GLY A 18 -24.09 7.91 -0.71
C GLY A 18 -22.65 8.38 -0.49
N ALA A 19 -21.67 7.69 -1.09
CA ALA A 19 -20.26 8.05 -0.95
C ALA A 19 -19.96 9.45 -1.51
N ARG A 20 -19.11 10.20 -0.82
CA ARG A 20 -18.51 11.41 -1.36
C ARG A 20 -17.32 11.03 -2.25
N MET A 21 -17.46 11.29 -3.54
CA MET A 21 -16.49 10.89 -4.57
C MET A 21 -15.48 12.01 -4.84
N ILE A 22 -14.21 11.65 -5.10
CA ILE A 22 -13.14 12.58 -5.48
C ILE A 22 -12.25 11.98 -6.59
N PRO A 23 -11.61 12.82 -7.43
CA PRO A 23 -10.52 12.40 -8.28
C PRO A 23 -9.30 11.99 -7.44
N PHE A 24 -8.76 10.80 -7.71
CA PHE A 24 -7.53 10.29 -7.10
C PHE A 24 -6.78 9.38 -8.08
N ALA A 25 -5.50 9.67 -8.36
CA ALA A 25 -4.64 8.89 -9.26
C ALA A 25 -5.30 8.53 -10.61
N GLY A 26 -6.06 9.48 -11.19
CA GLY A 26 -6.77 9.30 -12.46
C GLY A 26 -8.11 8.55 -12.36
N TRP A 27 -8.57 8.23 -11.15
CA TRP A 27 -9.83 7.53 -10.86
C TRP A 27 -10.80 8.40 -10.06
N ASN A 28 -12.10 8.16 -10.21
CA ASN A 28 -13.12 8.73 -9.34
C ASN A 28 -13.45 7.71 -8.22
N LEU A 29 -13.02 8.02 -6.99
CA LEU A 29 -13.06 7.10 -5.85
C LEU A 29 -13.75 7.72 -4.63
N PRO A 30 -14.33 6.88 -3.74
CA PRO A 30 -14.93 7.37 -2.50
C PRO A 30 -13.86 7.87 -1.53
N VAL A 31 -13.98 9.12 -1.08
CA VAL A 31 -13.14 9.64 0.00
C VAL A 31 -13.70 9.26 1.37
N GLU A 32 -15.03 9.17 1.49
CA GLU A 32 -15.74 8.72 2.68
C GLU A 32 -17.21 8.37 2.37
N TYR A 33 -17.84 7.62 3.28
CA TYR A 33 -19.28 7.29 3.29
C TYR A 33 -19.96 7.83 4.55
N SER A 34 -19.55 7.33 5.72
CA SER A 34 -20.06 7.74 7.04
C SER A 34 -19.15 8.73 7.76
N GLY A 35 -18.07 9.15 7.10
CA GLY A 35 -17.06 10.06 7.62
C GLY A 35 -15.79 9.34 8.10
N LEU A 36 -14.65 10.01 7.87
CA LEU A 36 -13.31 9.47 8.13
C LEU A 36 -13.18 8.84 9.53
N LEU A 37 -13.66 9.52 10.59
CA LEU A 37 -13.50 9.05 11.98
C LEU A 37 -14.26 7.74 12.23
N ALA A 38 -15.50 7.62 11.74
CA ALA A 38 -16.32 6.43 11.92
C ALA A 38 -15.71 5.23 11.17
N GLU A 39 -15.28 5.44 9.93
CA GLU A 39 -14.67 4.43 9.08
C GLU A 39 -13.32 3.97 9.61
N HIS A 40 -12.47 4.90 10.04
CA HIS A 40 -11.20 4.59 10.69
C HIS A 40 -11.40 3.74 11.95
N LYS A 41 -12.34 4.17 12.82
CA LYS A 41 -12.66 3.46 14.07
C LYS A 41 -13.23 2.07 13.80
N ALA A 42 -14.12 1.93 12.81
CA ALA A 42 -14.68 0.64 12.41
C ALA A 42 -13.56 -0.31 11.97
N THR A 43 -12.60 0.15 11.15
CA THR A 43 -11.46 -0.66 10.72
C THR A 43 -10.59 -1.09 11.89
N ARG A 44 -10.36 -0.25 12.91
CA ARG A 44 -9.56 -0.58 14.08
C ARG A 44 -10.26 -1.51 15.07
N GLN A 45 -11.59 -1.45 15.18
CA GLN A 45 -12.36 -2.13 16.23
C GLN A 45 -13.21 -3.31 15.72
N ALA A 46 -13.56 -3.29 14.43
CA ALA A 46 -14.42 -4.27 13.79
C ALA A 46 -13.85 -4.64 12.41
N ALA A 47 -14.38 -4.04 11.33
CA ALA A 47 -13.87 -4.21 9.98
C ALA A 47 -14.22 -3.01 9.07
N GLY A 48 -13.35 -2.75 8.09
CA GLY A 48 -13.57 -1.82 6.98
C GLY A 48 -13.42 -2.53 5.64
N LEU A 49 -14.27 -2.18 4.67
CA LEU A 49 -14.17 -2.62 3.29
C LEU A 49 -13.81 -1.45 2.38
N PHE A 50 -12.70 -1.57 1.68
CA PHE A 50 -12.14 -0.52 0.80
C PHE A 50 -12.20 -0.97 -0.66
N ASP A 51 -12.53 -0.05 -1.56
CA ASP A 51 -12.30 -0.23 -3.00
C ASP A 51 -10.82 0.02 -3.30
N ILE A 52 -10.14 -0.99 -3.84
CA ILE A 52 -8.76 -0.91 -4.31
C ILE A 52 -8.66 -1.25 -5.81
N SER A 53 -9.77 -1.14 -6.56
CA SER A 53 -9.81 -1.46 -8.00
C SER A 53 -8.91 -0.57 -8.85
N HIS A 54 -8.50 0.59 -8.32
CA HIS A 54 -7.52 1.48 -8.96
C HIS A 54 -6.10 0.91 -8.94
N MET A 55 -5.79 0.02 -8.00
CA MET A 55 -4.47 -0.65 -7.96
C MET A 55 -4.31 -1.51 -9.21
N GLY A 56 -3.13 -1.39 -9.84
CA GLY A 56 -2.82 -2.19 -11.02
C GLY A 56 -2.64 -3.66 -10.67
N GLN A 57 -3.23 -4.53 -11.47
CA GLN A 57 -3.05 -5.98 -11.38
C GLN A 57 -2.37 -6.45 -12.67
N ILE A 58 -1.08 -6.75 -12.60
CA ILE A 58 -0.29 -7.21 -13.75
C ILE A 58 0.01 -8.69 -13.57
N ARG A 59 -0.40 -9.50 -14.54
CA ARG A 59 -0.06 -10.93 -14.61
C ARG A 59 1.21 -11.12 -15.39
N ALA A 60 2.19 -11.81 -14.81
CA ALA A 60 3.40 -12.23 -15.49
C ALA A 60 3.37 -13.75 -15.69
N THR A 61 3.33 -14.22 -16.95
CA THR A 61 3.18 -15.65 -17.28
C THR A 61 4.20 -16.10 -18.31
N GLY A 62 4.54 -17.38 -18.27
CA GLY A 62 5.45 -18.02 -19.22
C GLY A 62 6.74 -18.50 -18.59
N PRO A 63 7.49 -19.39 -19.27
CA PRO A 63 8.68 -20.03 -18.72
C PRO A 63 9.82 -19.05 -18.38
N GLY A 64 9.80 -17.84 -18.93
CA GLY A 64 10.75 -16.76 -18.60
C GLY A 64 10.30 -15.84 -17.47
N ALA A 65 9.09 -16.02 -16.88
CA ALA A 65 8.52 -15.08 -15.93
C ALA A 65 9.39 -14.87 -14.68
N LEU A 66 9.84 -15.95 -14.05
CA LEU A 66 10.72 -15.86 -12.89
C LEU A 66 12.02 -15.12 -13.21
N ALA A 67 12.69 -15.50 -14.30
CA ALA A 67 13.98 -14.89 -14.69
C ALA A 67 13.84 -13.40 -15.01
N ALA A 68 12.73 -12.97 -15.62
CA ALA A 68 12.44 -11.58 -15.90
C ALA A 68 12.20 -10.79 -14.60
N LEU A 69 11.43 -11.34 -13.66
CA LEU A 69 11.15 -10.70 -12.37
C LEU A 69 12.40 -10.62 -11.47
N GLU A 70 13.30 -11.60 -11.52
CA GLU A 70 14.57 -11.56 -10.80
C GLU A 70 15.46 -10.39 -11.24
N VAL A 71 15.42 -9.97 -12.50
CA VAL A 71 16.22 -8.84 -13.00
C VAL A 71 15.61 -7.49 -12.61
N LEU A 72 14.30 -7.42 -12.48
CA LEU A 72 13.56 -6.18 -12.30
C LEU A 72 13.29 -5.86 -10.82
N LEU A 73 12.98 -6.88 -10.01
CA LEU A 73 12.49 -6.67 -8.64
C LEU A 73 13.63 -6.72 -7.62
N ALA A 74 13.58 -5.84 -6.63
CA ALA A 74 14.61 -5.68 -5.62
C ALA A 74 14.61 -6.79 -4.53
N ASN A 75 13.46 -7.39 -4.24
CA ASN A 75 13.37 -8.58 -3.40
C ASN A 75 13.48 -9.85 -4.29
N ASP A 76 13.83 -10.99 -3.73
CA ASP A 76 14.11 -12.21 -4.48
C ASP A 76 12.83 -13.04 -4.77
N PRO A 77 12.28 -13.01 -6.01
CA PRO A 77 11.07 -13.77 -6.34
C PRO A 77 11.31 -15.29 -6.34
N ALA A 78 12.56 -15.77 -6.46
CA ALA A 78 12.88 -17.19 -6.44
C ALA A 78 12.66 -17.85 -5.07
N LYS A 79 12.62 -17.04 -3.99
CA LYS A 79 12.34 -17.52 -2.63
C LYS A 79 10.86 -17.82 -2.36
N LEU A 80 9.96 -17.34 -3.22
CA LEU A 80 8.53 -17.58 -3.08
C LEU A 80 8.18 -19.00 -3.53
N LYS A 81 7.37 -19.68 -2.73
CA LYS A 81 6.66 -20.89 -3.12
C LYS A 81 5.30 -20.52 -3.74
N ASP A 82 4.69 -21.45 -4.43
CA ASP A 82 3.35 -21.27 -4.99
C ASP A 82 2.35 -20.92 -3.87
N GLY A 83 1.58 -19.87 -4.08
CA GLY A 83 0.66 -19.28 -3.10
C GLY A 83 1.30 -18.29 -2.14
N GLU A 84 2.61 -18.09 -2.15
CA GLU A 84 3.29 -17.08 -1.32
C GLU A 84 3.47 -15.75 -2.05
N GLY A 85 3.61 -14.67 -1.28
CA GLY A 85 3.91 -13.35 -1.80
C GLY A 85 4.80 -12.53 -0.88
N HIS A 86 5.38 -11.46 -1.42
CA HIS A 86 6.17 -10.50 -0.67
C HIS A 86 6.10 -9.09 -1.25
N TYR A 87 6.39 -8.13 -0.40
CA TYR A 87 6.58 -6.73 -0.80
C TYR A 87 7.96 -6.54 -1.43
N THR A 88 8.02 -5.76 -2.52
CA THR A 88 9.24 -5.51 -3.28
C THR A 88 9.17 -4.14 -3.97
N PHE A 89 10.24 -3.78 -4.69
CA PHE A 89 10.36 -2.53 -5.44
C PHE A 89 10.77 -2.77 -6.88
N LEU A 90 10.28 -1.93 -7.78
CA LEU A 90 10.92 -1.57 -9.04
C LEU A 90 11.82 -0.35 -8.78
N LEU A 91 13.10 -0.46 -9.07
CA LEU A 91 14.08 0.60 -8.86
C LEU A 91 14.58 1.15 -10.19
N ASN A 92 15.12 2.37 -10.17
CA ASN A 92 15.94 2.91 -11.25
C ASN A 92 17.44 2.58 -11.03
N ASP A 93 18.30 2.94 -11.96
CA ASP A 93 19.75 2.68 -11.88
C ASP A 93 20.44 3.35 -10.68
N GLN A 94 19.88 4.47 -10.19
CA GLN A 94 20.34 5.20 -9.01
C GLN A 94 19.78 4.62 -7.70
N GLY A 95 18.99 3.54 -7.76
CA GLY A 95 18.37 2.88 -6.61
C GLY A 95 17.12 3.58 -6.10
N GLY A 96 16.64 4.62 -6.77
CA GLY A 96 15.37 5.29 -6.44
C GLY A 96 14.17 4.41 -6.78
N VAL A 97 13.09 4.57 -6.03
CA VAL A 97 11.88 3.73 -6.14
C VAL A 97 10.99 4.23 -7.26
N ILE A 98 10.93 3.51 -8.39
CA ILE A 98 9.93 3.74 -9.44
C ILE A 98 8.56 3.37 -8.91
N ASP A 99 8.42 2.13 -8.40
CA ASP A 99 7.21 1.67 -7.74
C ASP A 99 7.52 0.70 -6.59
N ASP A 100 6.61 0.64 -5.63
CA ASP A 100 6.56 -0.34 -4.57
C ASP A 100 5.32 -1.21 -4.76
N LEU A 101 5.49 -2.51 -4.74
CA LEU A 101 4.44 -3.43 -5.13
C LEU A 101 4.44 -4.71 -4.28
N PHE A 102 3.31 -5.42 -4.32
CA PHE A 102 3.22 -6.75 -3.76
C PHE A 102 3.23 -7.80 -4.88
N LEU A 103 4.17 -8.75 -4.80
CA LEU A 103 4.30 -9.87 -5.73
C LEU A 103 3.75 -11.12 -5.10
N TYR A 104 2.84 -11.82 -5.81
CA TYR A 104 2.42 -13.18 -5.49
C TYR A 104 2.89 -14.16 -6.54
N ARG A 105 3.35 -15.35 -6.11
CA ARG A 105 3.59 -16.49 -6.98
C ARG A 105 2.35 -17.38 -6.98
N LEU A 106 1.68 -17.50 -8.12
CA LEU A 106 0.46 -18.29 -8.26
C LEU A 106 0.76 -19.72 -8.75
N GLY A 107 1.91 -19.90 -9.37
CA GLY A 107 2.41 -21.15 -9.89
C GLY A 107 3.86 -21.03 -10.37
N PRO A 108 4.46 -22.10 -10.90
CA PRO A 108 5.87 -22.12 -11.30
C PRO A 108 6.26 -21.00 -12.29
N ASN A 109 5.35 -20.67 -13.21
CA ASN A 109 5.55 -19.68 -14.28
C ASN A 109 4.44 -18.63 -14.30
N ASP A 110 3.87 -18.31 -13.16
CA ASP A 110 2.67 -17.50 -13.04
C ASP A 110 2.70 -16.66 -11.80
N PHE A 111 2.71 -15.32 -11.99
CA PHE A 111 2.84 -14.34 -10.94
C PHE A 111 1.81 -13.22 -11.08
N LEU A 112 1.36 -12.68 -9.95
CA LEU A 112 0.51 -11.50 -9.88
C LEU A 112 1.28 -10.38 -9.18
N LEU A 113 1.43 -9.23 -9.88
CA LEU A 113 1.97 -8.00 -9.33
C LEU A 113 0.80 -7.05 -9.04
N VAL A 114 0.71 -6.58 -7.80
CA VAL A 114 -0.23 -5.54 -7.39
C VAL A 114 0.56 -4.25 -7.23
N VAL A 115 0.38 -3.32 -8.19
CA VAL A 115 1.18 -2.10 -8.36
C VAL A 115 0.35 -0.85 -8.05
N ASN A 116 1.02 0.29 -7.80
CA ASN A 116 0.33 1.55 -7.54
C ASN A 116 -0.44 2.07 -8.76
N ALA A 117 -1.62 2.64 -8.52
CA ALA A 117 -2.51 3.14 -9.57
C ALA A 117 -1.83 4.14 -10.51
N SER A 118 -1.05 5.07 -9.96
CA SER A 118 -0.32 6.09 -10.71
C SER A 118 0.85 5.54 -11.53
N ARG A 119 1.30 4.32 -11.26
CA ARG A 119 2.46 3.68 -11.89
C ARG A 119 2.11 2.56 -12.87
N HIS A 120 0.88 2.06 -12.85
CA HIS A 120 0.47 0.88 -13.61
C HIS A 120 0.91 0.89 -15.08
N VAL A 121 0.70 2.00 -15.79
CA VAL A 121 1.06 2.12 -17.21
C VAL A 121 2.58 2.12 -17.40
N GLU A 122 3.30 2.84 -16.56
CA GLU A 122 4.75 2.94 -16.57
C GLU A 122 5.41 1.58 -16.24
N ASP A 123 4.90 0.92 -15.20
CA ASP A 123 5.38 -0.38 -14.76
C ASP A 123 5.17 -1.44 -15.83
N LEU A 124 3.96 -1.51 -16.41
CA LEU A 124 3.67 -2.45 -17.49
C LEU A 124 4.59 -2.21 -18.69
N ALA A 125 4.86 -0.95 -19.03
CA ALA A 125 5.76 -0.59 -20.11
C ALA A 125 7.22 -1.00 -19.80
N LEU A 126 7.67 -0.82 -18.54
CA LEU A 126 9.00 -1.24 -18.09
C LEU A 126 9.15 -2.77 -18.09
N LEU A 127 8.18 -3.47 -17.53
CA LEU A 127 8.13 -4.93 -17.47
C LEU A 127 8.13 -5.54 -18.88
N SER A 128 7.35 -4.99 -19.81
CA SER A 128 7.20 -5.47 -21.17
C SER A 128 8.46 -5.30 -22.06
N LYS A 129 9.46 -4.57 -21.60
CA LYS A 129 10.78 -4.52 -22.27
C LYS A 129 11.57 -5.82 -22.13
N GLN A 130 11.21 -6.67 -21.19
CA GLN A 130 11.82 -8.00 -21.03
C GLN A 130 11.36 -8.93 -22.15
N LYS A 131 12.34 -9.46 -22.90
CA LYS A 131 12.07 -10.28 -24.11
C LYS A 131 12.21 -11.81 -23.86
N SER A 132 12.30 -12.23 -22.63
CA SER A 132 12.68 -13.59 -22.23
C SER A 132 11.48 -14.54 -22.07
N ASN A 133 10.71 -14.78 -23.11
CA ASN A 133 9.63 -15.80 -23.12
C ASN A 133 8.62 -15.62 -21.95
N VAL A 134 8.28 -14.37 -21.68
CA VAL A 134 7.34 -13.93 -20.65
C VAL A 134 6.28 -13.02 -21.25
N SER A 135 5.05 -13.14 -20.80
CA SER A 135 3.94 -12.25 -21.12
C SER A 135 3.56 -11.45 -19.88
N PHE A 136 3.54 -10.11 -19.98
CA PHE A 136 3.00 -9.22 -18.96
C PHE A 136 1.68 -8.66 -19.46
N VAL A 137 0.60 -8.98 -18.74
CA VAL A 137 -0.75 -8.55 -19.10
C VAL A 137 -1.40 -7.84 -17.91
N GLY A 138 -1.89 -6.65 -18.16
CA GLY A 138 -2.63 -5.85 -17.18
C GLY A 138 -3.17 -4.61 -17.87
N SER A 139 -4.43 -4.29 -17.63
CA SER A 139 -5.07 -3.09 -18.18
C SER A 139 -5.76 -2.35 -17.03
N PRO A 140 -5.54 -1.05 -16.87
CA PRO A 140 -6.25 -0.29 -15.85
C PRO A 140 -7.77 -0.52 -15.97
N GLY A 141 -8.41 -0.87 -14.86
CA GLY A 141 -9.85 -1.09 -14.82
C GLY A 141 -10.39 -2.37 -15.44
N SER A 142 -9.54 -3.30 -15.90
CA SER A 142 -9.97 -4.63 -16.38
C SER A 142 -10.39 -5.57 -15.26
N THR A 143 -9.95 -5.29 -14.04
CA THR A 143 -10.18 -6.08 -12.82
C THR A 143 -10.87 -5.25 -11.74
N ALA A 144 -11.46 -5.91 -10.76
CA ALA A 144 -11.92 -5.32 -9.51
C ALA A 144 -11.02 -5.77 -8.37
N GLY A 145 -10.81 -4.89 -7.39
CA GLY A 145 -10.06 -5.16 -6.18
C GLY A 145 -10.75 -4.58 -4.95
N MET A 146 -10.74 -5.32 -3.85
CA MET A 146 -11.29 -4.88 -2.56
C MET A 146 -10.36 -5.27 -1.44
N ALA A 147 -10.35 -4.47 -0.36
CA ALA A 147 -9.60 -4.81 0.85
C ALA A 147 -10.55 -4.84 2.05
N LEU A 148 -10.70 -6.01 2.67
CA LEU A 148 -11.41 -6.25 3.92
C LEU A 148 -10.38 -6.24 5.06
N GLN A 149 -10.44 -5.26 5.94
CA GLN A 149 -9.41 -4.98 6.93
C GLN A 149 -10.00 -4.81 8.33
N GLY A 150 -9.32 -5.32 9.34
CA GLY A 150 -9.71 -5.15 10.74
C GLY A 150 -9.81 -6.48 11.51
N PRO A 151 -9.94 -6.46 12.86
CA PRO A 151 -9.91 -7.63 13.70
C PRO A 151 -11.05 -8.65 13.43
N ARG A 152 -12.13 -8.23 12.76
CA ARG A 152 -13.24 -9.10 12.36
C ARG A 152 -13.13 -9.63 10.92
N ALA A 153 -12.11 -9.18 10.16
CA ALA A 153 -11.92 -9.64 8.79
C ALA A 153 -11.79 -11.17 8.64
N PRO A 154 -11.07 -11.91 9.53
CA PRO A 154 -11.01 -13.36 9.45
C PRO A 154 -12.37 -14.05 9.64
N ALA A 155 -13.18 -13.58 10.58
CA ALA A 155 -14.52 -14.13 10.81
C ALA A 155 -15.46 -13.89 9.62
N ILE A 156 -15.37 -12.72 9.00
CA ILE A 156 -16.16 -12.40 7.80
C ILE A 156 -15.70 -13.26 6.62
N LEU A 157 -14.40 -13.37 6.35
CA LEU A 157 -13.89 -14.21 5.27
C LEU A 157 -14.26 -15.69 5.47
N SER A 158 -14.17 -16.20 6.68
CA SER A 158 -14.60 -17.57 6.98
C SER A 158 -16.06 -17.84 6.59
N LYS A 159 -16.96 -16.87 6.80
CA LYS A 159 -18.37 -16.98 6.39
C LYS A 159 -18.53 -16.93 4.86
N LEU A 160 -17.72 -16.11 4.18
CA LEU A 160 -17.77 -15.96 2.72
C LEU A 160 -17.35 -17.24 1.97
N ILE A 161 -16.42 -18.02 2.54
CA ILE A 161 -15.86 -19.21 1.91
C ILE A 161 -16.49 -20.53 2.38
N GLN A 162 -17.50 -20.50 3.25
CA GLN A 162 -18.13 -21.71 3.82
C GLN A 162 -18.65 -22.71 2.77
N GLY A 163 -18.98 -22.25 1.57
CA GLY A 163 -19.43 -23.11 0.46
C GLY A 163 -18.31 -23.64 -0.44
N ASP A 164 -17.07 -23.24 -0.22
CA ASP A 164 -15.92 -23.67 -1.03
C ASP A 164 -15.21 -24.87 -0.38
N LEU A 165 -15.67 -26.08 -0.75
CA LEU A 165 -15.10 -27.33 -0.25
C LEU A 165 -13.69 -27.61 -0.77
N SER A 166 -13.27 -26.93 -1.84
CA SER A 166 -11.93 -27.09 -2.44
C SER A 166 -10.85 -26.39 -1.62
N ASN A 167 -11.21 -25.36 -0.85
CA ASN A 167 -10.26 -24.55 -0.09
C ASN A 167 -10.86 -24.02 1.23
N PRO A 168 -11.03 -24.88 2.25
CA PRO A 168 -11.79 -24.55 3.47
C PRO A 168 -11.02 -23.68 4.47
N SER A 169 -9.73 -23.38 4.24
CA SER A 169 -8.91 -22.63 5.18
C SER A 169 -8.56 -21.23 4.68
N LEU A 170 -8.45 -20.27 5.60
CA LEU A 170 -7.99 -18.91 5.29
C LEU A 170 -6.55 -18.91 4.77
N PRO A 171 -6.16 -17.97 3.89
CA PRO A 171 -4.77 -17.80 3.50
C PRO A 171 -3.96 -17.33 4.71
N ALA A 172 -2.75 -17.87 4.88
CA ALA A 172 -1.81 -17.38 5.87
C ALA A 172 -1.28 -15.98 5.45
N ARG A 173 -0.69 -15.25 6.39
CA ARG A 173 -0.12 -13.93 6.11
C ARG A 173 0.83 -13.98 4.92
N ASN A 174 0.67 -13.03 3.99
CA ASN A 174 1.41 -12.92 2.73
C ASN A 174 1.18 -14.11 1.77
N HIS A 175 0.12 -14.89 1.97
CA HIS A 175 -0.27 -15.93 1.02
C HIS A 175 -1.52 -15.50 0.25
N ILE A 176 -1.67 -16.07 -0.93
CA ILE A 176 -2.84 -15.89 -1.80
C ILE A 176 -3.46 -17.24 -2.12
N ARG A 177 -4.78 -17.30 -2.16
CA ARG A 177 -5.55 -18.49 -2.55
C ARG A 177 -6.72 -18.11 -3.42
N GLN A 178 -7.16 -19.04 -4.25
CA GLN A 178 -8.35 -18.88 -5.06
C GLN A 178 -9.55 -19.51 -4.34
N TYR A 179 -10.67 -18.81 -4.33
CA TYR A 179 -11.94 -19.26 -3.77
C TYR A 179 -13.08 -19.03 -4.75
N THR A 180 -14.16 -19.80 -4.56
CA THR A 180 -15.47 -19.52 -5.18
C THR A 180 -16.34 -18.79 -4.18
N ILE A 181 -16.54 -17.48 -4.36
CA ILE A 181 -17.38 -16.64 -3.50
C ILE A 181 -18.57 -16.16 -4.29
N ALA A 182 -19.78 -16.40 -3.79
CA ALA A 182 -21.05 -16.09 -4.48
C ALA A 182 -21.08 -16.56 -5.96
N GLY A 183 -20.45 -17.71 -6.26
CA GLY A 183 -20.36 -18.28 -7.60
C GLY A 183 -19.37 -17.58 -8.55
N GLN A 184 -18.45 -16.75 -8.01
CA GLN A 184 -17.40 -16.08 -8.76
C GLN A 184 -16.03 -16.58 -8.28
N LEU A 185 -15.07 -16.73 -9.21
CA LEU A 185 -13.68 -17.02 -8.88
C LEU A 185 -13.01 -15.74 -8.38
N VAL A 186 -12.42 -15.80 -7.18
CA VAL A 186 -11.78 -14.68 -6.51
C VAL A 186 -10.43 -15.14 -5.96
N LEU A 187 -9.36 -14.43 -6.28
CA LEU A 187 -8.09 -14.57 -5.61
C LEU A 187 -8.13 -13.74 -4.33
N VAL A 188 -7.79 -14.35 -3.19
CA VAL A 188 -7.78 -13.67 -1.89
C VAL A 188 -6.39 -13.77 -1.28
N GLY A 189 -5.73 -12.61 -1.15
CA GLY A 189 -4.43 -12.47 -0.51
C GLY A 189 -4.57 -12.02 0.94
N ALA A 190 -3.83 -12.63 1.88
CA ALA A 190 -3.78 -12.18 3.26
C ALA A 190 -2.77 -11.03 3.44
N THR A 191 -3.15 -9.89 2.95
CA THR A 191 -2.40 -8.62 2.92
C THR A 191 -3.33 -7.44 3.19
N GLY A 192 -2.75 -6.25 3.31
CA GLY A 192 -3.50 -5.01 3.49
C GLY A 192 -2.61 -3.81 3.77
N TYR A 193 -3.25 -2.65 3.90
CA TYR A 193 -2.59 -1.35 4.01
C TYR A 193 -3.07 -0.56 5.24
N THR A 194 -3.44 -1.25 6.31
CA THR A 194 -4.00 -0.63 7.53
C THR A 194 -3.21 -0.93 8.80
N GLY A 195 -2.35 -1.94 8.77
CA GLY A 195 -1.68 -2.48 9.95
C GLY A 195 -2.54 -3.42 10.78
N GLU A 196 -3.80 -3.61 10.40
CA GLU A 196 -4.68 -4.64 10.97
C GLU A 196 -4.58 -5.94 10.16
N GLU A 197 -5.13 -7.02 10.71
CA GLU A 197 -5.40 -8.24 9.96
C GLU A 197 -6.34 -7.96 8.79
N GLY A 198 -6.11 -8.58 7.63
CA GLY A 198 -6.95 -8.29 6.50
C GLY A 198 -6.65 -9.12 5.26
N TYR A 199 -7.54 -8.96 4.28
CA TYR A 199 -7.53 -9.70 3.04
C TYR A 199 -7.84 -8.78 1.87
N GLU A 200 -7.12 -9.00 0.77
CA GLU A 200 -7.33 -8.31 -0.50
C GLU A 200 -7.89 -9.28 -1.52
N PHE A 201 -8.96 -8.88 -2.19
CA PHE A 201 -9.73 -9.68 -3.15
C PHE A 201 -9.46 -9.17 -4.54
N PHE A 202 -9.13 -10.06 -5.47
CA PHE A 202 -8.84 -9.73 -6.86
C PHE A 202 -9.69 -10.60 -7.78
N MET A 203 -10.41 -9.98 -8.72
CA MET A 203 -11.36 -10.66 -9.59
C MET A 203 -11.58 -9.93 -10.91
N GLU A 204 -12.28 -10.56 -11.83
CA GLU A 204 -12.75 -9.89 -13.04
C GLU A 204 -13.67 -8.70 -12.71
N ARG A 205 -13.54 -7.63 -13.49
CA ARG A 205 -14.33 -6.39 -13.34
C ARG A 205 -15.81 -6.64 -13.08
N LYS A 206 -16.43 -7.52 -13.90
CA LYS A 206 -17.87 -7.80 -13.85
C LYS A 206 -18.33 -8.48 -12.56
N ALA A 207 -17.45 -9.18 -11.85
CA ALA A 207 -17.76 -9.84 -10.59
C ALA A 207 -17.77 -8.86 -9.41
N GLY A 208 -17.07 -7.73 -9.53
CA GLY A 208 -16.85 -6.76 -8.47
C GLY A 208 -18.12 -6.34 -7.71
N PRO A 209 -19.16 -5.79 -8.36
CA PRO A 209 -20.35 -5.33 -7.66
C PRO A 209 -21.03 -6.42 -6.82
N LYS A 210 -21.17 -7.63 -7.37
CA LYS A 210 -21.77 -8.77 -6.66
C LYS A 210 -20.99 -9.17 -5.43
N ILE A 211 -19.66 -9.21 -5.54
CA ILE A 211 -18.76 -9.56 -4.41
C ILE A 211 -18.79 -8.46 -3.35
N TRP A 212 -18.78 -7.18 -3.74
CA TRP A 212 -18.88 -6.05 -2.84
C TRP A 212 -20.12 -6.11 -1.96
N ASP A 213 -21.29 -6.27 -2.59
CA ASP A 213 -22.57 -6.36 -1.90
C ASP A 213 -22.63 -7.60 -0.98
N HIS A 214 -22.08 -8.73 -1.44
CA HIS A 214 -22.04 -9.96 -0.66
C HIS A 214 -21.15 -9.83 0.57
N ILE A 215 -19.98 -9.19 0.48
CA ILE A 215 -19.08 -8.93 1.61
C ILE A 215 -19.77 -7.99 2.62
N LEU A 216 -20.38 -6.89 2.16
CA LEU A 216 -21.09 -5.95 3.04
C LEU A 216 -22.26 -6.62 3.77
N ALA A 217 -23.06 -7.42 3.07
CA ALA A 217 -24.16 -8.15 3.68
C ALA A 217 -23.70 -9.14 4.74
N THR A 218 -22.65 -9.92 4.42
CA THR A 218 -22.05 -10.92 5.34
C THR A 218 -21.42 -10.28 6.56
N GLY A 219 -20.72 -9.15 6.37
CA GLY A 219 -20.01 -8.45 7.44
C GLY A 219 -20.87 -7.54 8.30
N LYS A 220 -22.14 -7.31 7.94
CA LYS A 220 -23.02 -6.36 8.64
C LYS A 220 -23.12 -6.64 10.13
N SER A 221 -23.32 -7.89 10.50
CA SER A 221 -23.40 -8.31 11.93
C SER A 221 -22.08 -8.24 12.67
N GLU A 222 -20.95 -8.16 11.94
CA GLU A 222 -19.60 -8.02 12.50
C GLU A 222 -19.16 -6.54 12.61
N GLY A 223 -20.04 -5.57 12.30
CA GLY A 223 -19.74 -4.16 12.33
C GLY A 223 -18.91 -3.64 11.15
N LEU A 224 -18.95 -4.35 10.02
CA LEU A 224 -18.29 -3.94 8.78
C LEU A 224 -18.89 -2.64 8.24
N LEU A 225 -18.03 -1.67 7.93
CA LEU A 225 -18.42 -0.45 7.21
C LEU A 225 -17.66 -0.34 5.87
N PRO A 226 -18.29 0.21 4.82
CA PRO A 226 -17.55 0.68 3.66
C PRO A 226 -16.69 1.87 4.07
N CYS A 227 -15.45 1.92 3.58
CA CYS A 227 -14.45 2.90 3.97
C CYS A 227 -13.81 3.54 2.75
N GLY A 228 -13.58 4.86 2.81
CA GLY A 228 -12.98 5.63 1.74
C GLY A 228 -11.49 5.92 1.93
N LEU A 229 -10.95 6.71 0.97
CA LEU A 229 -9.54 7.10 0.92
C LEU A 229 -9.10 7.89 2.16
N GLY A 230 -10.01 8.65 2.80
CA GLY A 230 -9.69 9.40 4.02
C GLY A 230 -9.30 8.47 5.18
N ALA A 231 -10.08 7.42 5.42
CA ALA A 231 -9.76 6.40 6.41
C ALA A 231 -8.51 5.61 6.02
N ARG A 232 -8.38 5.23 4.73
CA ARG A 232 -7.22 4.50 4.20
C ARG A 232 -5.91 5.25 4.49
N ASP A 233 -5.86 6.57 4.25
CA ASP A 233 -4.63 7.36 4.46
C ASP A 233 -4.27 7.48 5.95
N SER A 234 -5.24 7.74 6.82
CA SER A 234 -4.97 7.80 8.26
C SER A 234 -4.53 6.46 8.85
N LEU A 235 -5.15 5.36 8.41
CA LEU A 235 -4.82 3.99 8.85
C LEU A 235 -3.41 3.57 8.42
N ARG A 236 -3.08 3.76 7.13
CA ARG A 236 -1.75 3.37 6.62
C ARG A 236 -0.63 4.13 7.31
N LEU A 237 -0.82 5.46 7.54
CA LEU A 237 0.21 6.26 8.18
C LEU A 237 0.40 5.88 9.64
N GLU A 238 -0.66 5.61 10.40
CA GLU A 238 -0.55 5.07 11.76
C GLU A 238 0.25 3.76 11.83
N ALA A 239 0.13 2.90 10.81
CA ALA A 239 0.90 1.67 10.67
C ALA A 239 2.36 1.93 10.21
N GLY A 240 2.67 3.14 9.75
CA GLY A 240 3.98 3.53 9.21
C GLY A 240 4.21 3.03 7.79
N PHE A 241 3.15 2.77 7.02
CA PHE A 241 3.25 2.37 5.62
C PHE A 241 3.46 3.59 4.72
N PRO A 242 4.43 3.53 3.78
CA PRO A 242 4.72 4.61 2.85
C PRO A 242 3.64 4.77 1.80
N LEU A 243 3.58 5.93 1.18
CA LEU A 243 2.79 6.23 -0.01
C LEU A 243 3.72 6.55 -1.18
N ASN A 244 3.58 5.81 -2.28
CA ASN A 244 4.31 6.10 -3.52
C ASN A 244 3.93 7.49 -4.05
N GLY A 245 4.93 8.23 -4.53
CA GLY A 245 4.79 9.63 -4.95
C GLY A 245 4.94 10.64 -3.80
N GLN A 246 5.02 10.19 -2.54
CA GLN A 246 5.26 11.06 -1.37
C GLN A 246 6.45 10.57 -0.53
N ASP A 247 6.33 9.37 0.08
CA ASP A 247 7.37 8.77 0.93
C ASP A 247 8.39 7.96 0.13
N LEU A 248 8.00 7.57 -1.07
CA LEU A 248 8.79 6.86 -2.07
C LEU A 248 8.68 7.58 -3.41
N SER A 249 9.79 7.69 -4.13
CA SER A 249 9.86 8.29 -5.46
C SER A 249 11.14 7.84 -6.18
N PRO A 250 11.29 8.13 -7.49
CA PRO A 250 12.54 7.87 -8.22
C PRO A 250 13.79 8.56 -7.64
N GLU A 251 13.63 9.55 -6.76
CA GLU A 251 14.70 10.27 -6.06
C GLU A 251 14.95 9.76 -4.62
N ILE A 252 14.12 8.81 -4.13
CA ILE A 252 14.22 8.26 -2.79
C ILE A 252 14.52 6.76 -2.87
N THR A 253 15.62 6.33 -2.25
CA THR A 253 15.99 4.92 -2.22
C THR A 253 15.28 4.17 -1.09
N PRO A 254 15.14 2.83 -1.15
CA PRO A 254 14.65 2.03 -0.04
C PRO A 254 15.47 2.20 1.25
N VAL A 255 16.77 2.55 1.14
CA VAL A 255 17.63 2.81 2.31
C VAL A 255 17.21 4.10 2.98
N GLU A 256 17.08 5.19 2.24
CA GLU A 256 16.59 6.48 2.74
C GLU A 256 15.19 6.36 3.36
N ALA A 257 14.30 5.63 2.68
CA ALA A 257 12.95 5.35 3.18
C ALA A 257 12.92 4.41 4.40
N GLY A 258 14.09 3.84 4.81
CA GLY A 258 14.19 2.88 5.92
C GLY A 258 13.49 1.54 5.65
N LEU A 259 13.42 1.14 4.39
CA LEU A 259 12.79 -0.08 3.89
C LEU A 259 13.80 -1.05 3.26
N ALA A 260 15.09 -0.83 3.51
CA ALA A 260 16.18 -1.61 2.93
C ALA A 260 16.12 -3.12 3.25
N PHE A 261 15.35 -3.54 4.26
CA PHE A 261 15.17 -4.96 4.59
C PHE A 261 14.30 -5.71 3.58
N PHE A 262 13.54 -5.00 2.72
CA PHE A 262 12.82 -5.59 1.60
C PHE A 262 13.68 -5.72 0.32
N VAL A 263 14.94 -5.30 0.37
CA VAL A 263 15.87 -5.40 -0.77
C VAL A 263 16.88 -6.50 -0.49
N ASP A 264 16.86 -7.56 -1.30
CA ASP A 264 17.79 -8.68 -1.18
C ASP A 264 19.05 -8.47 -2.04
N VAL A 265 20.04 -7.82 -1.44
CA VAL A 265 21.35 -7.61 -2.08
C VAL A 265 22.26 -8.85 -2.01
N THR A 266 21.86 -9.92 -1.30
CA THR A 266 22.70 -11.12 -1.11
C THR A 266 22.52 -12.14 -2.23
N ARG A 267 21.45 -12.06 -3.01
CA ARG A 267 21.18 -12.99 -4.10
C ARG A 267 22.24 -12.90 -5.21
N PRO A 268 22.55 -14.03 -5.91
CA PRO A 268 23.61 -14.06 -6.92
C PRO A 268 23.26 -13.25 -8.17
N ARG A 269 21.97 -13.22 -8.58
CA ARG A 269 21.53 -12.46 -9.76
C ARG A 269 21.43 -10.97 -9.48
N PRO A 270 21.99 -10.12 -10.34
CA PRO A 270 21.84 -8.67 -10.23
C PRO A 270 20.40 -8.25 -10.54
N PHE A 271 20.00 -7.12 -9.99
CA PHE A 271 18.75 -6.42 -10.30
C PHE A 271 18.99 -4.93 -10.49
N LEU A 272 18.05 -4.26 -11.11
CA LEU A 272 18.14 -2.84 -11.40
C LEU A 272 18.28 -2.03 -10.10
N GLY A 273 19.27 -1.11 -10.03
CA GLY A 273 19.54 -0.28 -8.86
C GLY A 273 20.32 -0.94 -7.71
N ARG A 274 20.71 -2.23 -7.84
CA ARG A 274 21.42 -2.98 -6.78
C ARG A 274 22.66 -2.28 -6.26
N THR A 275 23.55 -1.82 -7.14
CA THR A 275 24.84 -1.21 -6.76
C THR A 275 24.64 0.03 -5.90
N ALA A 276 23.67 0.88 -6.23
CA ALA A 276 23.37 2.08 -5.45
C ALA A 276 22.85 1.72 -4.05
N VAL A 277 21.93 0.76 -3.95
CA VAL A 277 21.40 0.28 -2.66
C VAL A 277 22.49 -0.38 -1.80
N GLU A 278 23.34 -1.22 -2.39
CA GLU A 278 24.48 -1.83 -1.67
C GLU A 278 25.44 -0.77 -1.13
N THR A 279 25.75 0.25 -1.93
CA THR A 279 26.62 1.36 -1.50
C THR A 279 26.02 2.08 -0.30
N GLN A 280 24.74 2.45 -0.36
CA GLN A 280 24.07 3.12 0.76
C GLN A 280 23.92 2.23 2.00
N LYS A 281 23.69 0.93 1.82
CA LYS A 281 23.67 -0.02 2.96
C LYS A 281 25.02 -0.11 3.68
N LYS A 282 26.16 0.04 2.96
CA LYS A 282 27.52 -0.01 3.51
C LYS A 282 27.98 1.33 4.11
N SER A 283 27.72 2.43 3.40
CA SER A 283 28.28 3.76 3.71
C SER A 283 27.30 4.70 4.42
N GLY A 284 26.04 4.29 4.57
CA GLY A 284 24.93 5.16 4.98
C GLY A 284 24.33 5.92 3.82
N ALA A 285 23.05 6.29 3.94
CA ALA A 285 22.34 7.13 2.98
C ALA A 285 22.47 8.61 3.39
N PRO A 286 22.43 9.55 2.42
CA PRO A 286 22.53 11.00 2.72
C PRO A 286 21.29 11.55 3.44
N ARG A 287 20.16 10.88 3.32
CA ARG A 287 18.90 11.24 3.97
C ARG A 287 18.31 10.03 4.69
N VAL A 288 17.38 10.28 5.60
CA VAL A 288 16.71 9.22 6.37
C VAL A 288 15.24 9.60 6.63
N CYS A 289 14.36 8.63 6.48
CA CYS A 289 12.96 8.77 6.85
C CYS A 289 12.78 8.55 8.36
N ILE A 290 12.18 9.54 9.03
CA ILE A 290 11.83 9.48 10.46
C ILE A 290 10.34 9.58 10.68
N GLY A 291 9.87 9.13 11.85
CA GLY A 291 8.53 9.44 12.36
C GLY A 291 8.55 10.75 13.14
N ILE A 292 7.49 11.55 13.00
CA ILE A 292 7.26 12.78 13.74
C ILE A 292 5.92 12.69 14.47
N LYS A 293 5.93 13.03 15.76
CA LYS A 293 4.76 13.17 16.60
C LYS A 293 4.51 14.67 16.86
N GLY A 294 3.38 15.18 16.40
CA GLY A 294 2.93 16.55 16.72
C GLY A 294 2.40 16.67 18.16
N VAL A 295 2.18 17.90 18.58
CA VAL A 295 1.60 18.22 19.89
C VAL A 295 0.07 18.27 19.76
N THR A 296 -0.63 17.70 20.73
CA THR A 296 -2.11 17.75 20.80
C THR A 296 -2.61 19.21 20.83
N GLY A 297 -3.64 19.49 20.04
CA GLY A 297 -4.20 20.84 19.92
C GLY A 297 -3.45 21.77 18.96
N GLN A 298 -2.31 21.34 18.43
CA GLN A 298 -1.59 22.08 17.40
C GLN A 298 -2.03 21.64 15.98
N PRO A 299 -1.81 22.49 14.96
CA PRO A 299 -2.06 22.11 13.56
C PRO A 299 -1.35 20.79 13.21
N PRO A 300 -2.02 19.84 12.51
CA PRO A 300 -1.40 18.59 12.13
C PRO A 300 -0.34 18.82 11.03
N PRO A 301 0.73 18.00 11.01
CA PRO A 301 1.69 18.03 9.92
C PRO A 301 1.04 17.62 8.60
N ARG A 302 1.55 18.16 7.48
CA ARG A 302 1.08 17.86 6.12
C ARG A 302 2.26 17.69 5.19
N HIS A 303 2.00 17.05 4.05
CA HIS A 303 2.97 16.93 2.96
C HIS A 303 3.59 18.29 2.60
N ASP A 304 4.88 18.30 2.26
CA ASP A 304 5.71 19.45 1.89
C ASP A 304 5.99 20.47 3.00
N TYR A 305 5.53 20.27 4.25
CA TYR A 305 5.91 21.16 5.32
C TYR A 305 7.40 20.97 5.67
N PRO A 306 8.21 22.07 5.68
CA PRO A 306 9.61 21.97 6.04
C PRO A 306 9.79 21.64 7.51
N VAL A 307 10.84 20.82 7.79
CA VAL A 307 11.21 20.35 9.14
C VAL A 307 12.50 21.03 9.57
N PHE A 308 12.54 21.45 10.84
CA PHE A 308 13.63 22.21 11.41
C PHE A 308 14.11 21.63 12.75
N ARG A 309 15.39 21.85 13.01
CA ARG A 309 16.03 21.66 14.32
C ARG A 309 16.68 22.99 14.72
N GLY A 310 16.06 23.73 15.62
CA GLY A 310 16.39 25.14 15.81
C GLY A 310 16.17 25.93 14.53
N ASP A 311 17.12 26.76 14.14
CA ASP A 311 17.01 27.56 12.91
C ASP A 311 17.36 26.81 11.63
N GLN A 312 17.91 25.62 11.76
CA GLN A 312 18.35 24.82 10.59
C GLN A 312 17.19 24.02 10.01
N ARG A 313 16.87 24.26 8.73
CA ARG A 313 16.02 23.36 7.96
C ARG A 313 16.78 22.04 7.70
N ILE A 314 16.21 20.93 8.15
CA ILE A 314 16.82 19.60 8.03
C ILE A 314 16.13 18.67 7.04
N GLY A 315 14.92 19.01 6.59
CA GLY A 315 14.16 18.18 5.64
C GLY A 315 12.74 18.64 5.39
N VAL A 316 11.89 17.69 5.04
CA VAL A 316 10.50 17.95 4.65
C VAL A 316 9.60 16.79 5.11
N ILE A 317 8.35 17.10 5.45
CA ILE A 317 7.31 16.09 5.70
C ILE A 317 6.88 15.48 4.38
N THR A 318 6.98 14.15 4.27
CA THR A 318 6.54 13.39 3.10
C THR A 318 5.09 12.95 3.21
N SER A 319 4.64 12.56 4.39
CA SER A 319 3.24 12.24 4.69
C SER A 319 2.86 12.74 6.07
N GLY A 320 1.65 13.27 6.23
CA GLY A 320 1.20 13.76 7.53
C GLY A 320 -0.32 13.87 7.64
N VAL A 321 -0.87 13.37 8.76
CA VAL A 321 -2.31 13.37 9.06
C VAL A 321 -2.57 13.60 10.56
N PRO A 322 -3.76 14.09 10.93
CA PRO A 322 -4.25 13.91 12.29
C PRO A 322 -4.54 12.41 12.49
N SER A 323 -4.01 11.80 13.55
CA SER A 323 -4.28 10.40 13.88
C SER A 323 -5.53 10.29 14.75
N PRO A 324 -6.60 9.62 14.27
CA PRO A 324 -7.79 9.40 15.08
C PRO A 324 -7.54 8.49 16.30
N THR A 325 -6.63 7.53 16.17
CA THR A 325 -6.27 6.61 17.26
C THR A 325 -5.46 7.29 18.35
N LEU A 326 -4.51 8.17 17.98
CA LEU A 326 -3.54 8.77 18.90
C LEU A 326 -3.93 10.16 19.41
N GLY A 327 -4.92 10.81 18.79
CA GLY A 327 -5.43 12.13 19.18
C GLY A 327 -4.48 13.29 18.92
N HIS A 328 -3.47 13.11 18.10
CA HIS A 328 -2.51 14.16 17.68
C HIS A 328 -2.05 13.94 16.23
N GLY A 329 -1.37 14.94 15.66
CA GLY A 329 -0.77 14.81 14.32
C GLY A 329 0.41 13.84 14.31
N ILE A 330 0.52 13.05 13.25
CA ILE A 330 1.67 12.16 12.96
C ILE A 330 2.17 12.40 11.55
N ALA A 331 3.47 12.17 11.33
CA ALA A 331 4.06 12.34 10.01
C ALA A 331 5.26 11.41 9.78
N LEU A 332 5.49 11.07 8.52
CA LEU A 332 6.79 10.66 8.01
C LEU A 332 7.50 11.89 7.44
N ALA A 333 8.79 11.97 7.65
CA ALA A 333 9.62 13.06 7.13
C ALA A 333 10.94 12.53 6.62
N LEU A 334 11.37 13.01 5.46
CA LEU A 334 12.69 12.74 4.90
C LEU A 334 13.63 13.89 5.29
N ILE A 335 14.64 13.58 6.06
CA ILE A 335 15.59 14.55 6.60
C ILE A 335 17.03 14.21 6.26
N THR A 336 17.93 15.18 6.34
CA THR A 336 19.37 14.95 6.24
C THR A 336 19.83 14.00 7.35
N ALA A 337 20.62 12.99 6.99
CA ALA A 337 21.21 12.05 7.95
C ALA A 337 22.32 12.71 8.78
N PRO A 338 22.59 12.24 10.02
CA PRO A 338 21.93 11.12 10.69
C PRO A 338 20.59 11.50 11.34
N ALA A 339 19.73 10.48 11.56
CA ALA A 339 18.47 10.67 12.27
C ALA A 339 18.71 11.12 13.72
N PRO A 340 18.00 12.14 14.21
CA PRO A 340 18.01 12.48 15.64
C PRO A 340 17.38 11.34 16.46
N PRO A 341 17.74 11.18 17.74
CA PRO A 341 17.16 10.15 18.60
C PRO A 341 15.64 10.39 18.83
N CYS A 342 14.89 9.30 19.06
CA CYS A 342 13.50 9.40 19.46
C CYS A 342 13.35 10.24 20.74
N GLY A 343 12.33 11.11 20.75
CA GLY A 343 12.09 12.09 21.83
C GLY A 343 12.74 13.45 21.60
N GLN A 344 13.68 13.56 20.65
CA GLN A 344 14.29 14.85 20.28
C GLN A 344 13.24 15.84 19.78
N ASP A 345 13.32 17.08 20.28
CA ASP A 345 12.47 18.18 19.83
C ASP A 345 12.84 18.60 18.39
N LEU A 346 11.81 18.81 17.61
CA LEU A 346 11.83 19.34 16.26
C LEU A 346 10.70 20.34 16.09
N GLU A 347 10.71 21.04 14.98
CA GLU A 347 9.61 21.88 14.54
C GLU A 347 9.31 21.62 13.06
N PHE A 348 8.06 21.80 12.67
CA PHE A 348 7.68 21.93 11.26
C PHE A 348 6.96 23.25 11.04
N GLU A 349 7.01 23.76 9.81
CA GLU A 349 6.45 25.08 9.53
C GLU A 349 5.10 24.98 8.84
N VAL A 350 4.11 25.69 9.39
CA VAL A 350 2.76 25.83 8.84
C VAL A 350 2.49 27.31 8.58
N ARG A 351 2.37 27.69 7.32
CA ARG A 351 2.04 29.09 6.94
C ARG A 351 2.95 30.12 7.62
N GLY A 352 4.26 29.85 7.64
CA GLY A 352 5.27 30.74 8.25
C GLY A 352 5.36 30.68 9.78
N ARG A 353 4.65 29.75 10.45
CA ARG A 353 4.71 29.55 11.90
C ARG A 353 5.37 28.21 12.24
N ARG A 354 6.28 28.23 13.20
CA ARG A 354 6.91 27.02 13.74
C ARG A 354 5.95 26.30 14.70
N VAL A 355 5.74 25.02 14.45
CA VAL A 355 4.88 24.14 15.25
C VAL A 355 5.76 23.09 15.90
N PRO A 356 5.77 22.97 17.24
CA PRO A 356 6.60 22.01 17.94
C PRO A 356 6.18 20.57 17.67
N ALA A 357 7.16 19.69 17.61
CA ALA A 357 6.99 18.25 17.40
C ALA A 357 8.16 17.46 18.00
N LYS A 358 8.05 16.14 18.01
CA LYS A 358 9.10 15.24 18.48
C LYS A 358 9.38 14.12 17.49
N VAL A 359 10.65 13.72 17.42
CA VAL A 359 11.04 12.50 16.71
C VAL A 359 10.42 11.28 17.38
N CYS A 360 9.88 10.36 16.62
CA CYS A 360 9.36 9.08 17.10
C CYS A 360 9.63 7.94 16.11
N HIS A 361 9.28 6.73 16.50
CA HIS A 361 9.30 5.60 15.56
C HIS A 361 8.25 5.79 14.46
N ARG A 362 8.58 5.32 13.24
CA ARG A 362 7.67 5.36 12.09
C ARG A 362 6.42 4.49 12.24
N LYS A 363 6.50 3.40 13.04
CA LYS A 363 5.32 2.61 13.44
C LYS A 363 4.69 3.28 14.65
N PHE A 364 3.71 4.13 14.40
CA PHE A 364 3.13 5.01 15.43
C PHE A 364 2.31 4.24 16.47
N LEU A 365 1.71 3.12 16.09
CA LEU A 365 0.91 2.27 16.99
C LEU A 365 1.75 1.29 17.84
N GLY A 366 3.07 1.30 17.71
CA GLY A 366 3.94 0.34 18.38
C GLY A 366 3.88 -1.07 17.78
N LYS A 367 4.37 -2.06 18.54
CA LYS A 367 4.17 -3.49 18.20
C LYS A 367 2.78 -3.88 18.66
N ARG A 368 1.91 -4.21 17.71
CA ARG A 368 0.68 -4.97 17.97
C ARG A 368 0.93 -6.44 17.75
#